data_3dcf110dde1e714df7213cc81fb067a3
#
_entry.id   3dcf110dde1e714df7213cc81fb067a3
#
_cell.length_a   1.000
_cell.length_b   1.000
_cell.length_c   1.000
_cell.angle_alpha   90.00
_cell.angle_beta   90.00
_cell.angle_gamma   90.00
#
_symmetry.space_group_name_H-M   'P 1'
#
loop_
_entity.id
_entity.type
_entity.pdbx_description
1 polymer ?
#
loop_
_entity_poly.entity_id
_entity_poly.type
_entity_poly.pdbx_seq_one_letter_code
_entity_poly.pdbx_strand_id
1 'polypeptide(L)'
;MTLFAVLGAMTFAAKYAMAFLPNIEPVSLFVMLFAVTFGKKAVYPIYLYVAMELLFFGIGTWNIMYLYIWGVLALAAYGCRSMESSLGWAILSGGFGLLFGAFCAPVDLAVGGVGYAVSKWISGIPFDLAHCAGNFVIALVLFKPMRRLTERLYSR
;
A
#
# COMPACT_ATOMS: atom_id res chain seq x y z
N MET A 1 9.20 -15.72 12.08
CA MET A 1 9.96 -14.76 11.22
C MET A 1 9.91 -15.16 9.74
N THR A 2 10.13 -16.42 9.37
CA THR A 2 10.13 -16.91 7.97
C THR A 2 8.84 -16.54 7.20
N LEU A 3 7.66 -16.69 7.81
CA LEU A 3 6.39 -16.31 7.20
C LEU A 3 6.37 -14.85 6.75
N PHE A 4 6.76 -13.92 7.63
CA PHE A 4 6.73 -12.49 7.30
C PHE A 4 7.78 -12.13 6.23
N ALA A 5 8.91 -12.84 6.21
CA ALA A 5 9.91 -12.69 5.16
C ALA A 5 9.34 -13.09 3.79
N VAL A 6 8.67 -14.23 3.71
CA VAL A 6 8.02 -14.70 2.49
C VAL A 6 6.91 -13.74 2.03
N LEU A 7 6.08 -13.26 2.97
CA LEU A 7 4.99 -12.32 2.64
C LEU A 7 5.50 -10.97 2.11
N GLY A 8 6.56 -10.41 2.70
CA GLY A 8 7.18 -9.18 2.20
C GLY A 8 7.80 -9.38 0.81
N ALA A 9 8.53 -10.48 0.61
CA ALA A 9 9.11 -10.82 -0.68
C ALA A 9 8.02 -11.06 -1.75
N MET A 10 6.92 -11.72 -1.38
CA MET A 10 5.77 -11.92 -2.27
C MET A 10 5.11 -10.60 -2.68
N THR A 11 4.99 -9.66 -1.74
CA THR A 11 4.46 -8.31 -2.02
C THR A 11 5.33 -7.59 -3.05
N PHE A 12 6.66 -7.64 -2.86
CA PHE A 12 7.62 -7.06 -3.79
C PHE A 12 7.53 -7.73 -5.17
N ALA A 13 7.54 -9.06 -5.22
CA ALA A 13 7.45 -9.82 -6.47
C ALA A 13 6.15 -9.53 -7.23
N ALA A 14 5.02 -9.43 -6.52
CA ALA A 14 3.72 -9.11 -7.12
C ALA A 14 3.70 -7.69 -7.70
N LYS A 15 4.27 -6.70 -6.98
CA LYS A 15 4.44 -5.35 -7.52
C LYS A 15 5.32 -5.36 -8.77
N TYR A 16 6.47 -6.01 -8.70
CA TYR A 16 7.40 -6.08 -9.81
C TYR A 16 6.78 -6.75 -11.06
N ALA A 17 6.00 -7.81 -10.87
CA ALA A 17 5.27 -8.48 -11.93
C ALA A 17 4.24 -7.57 -12.63
N MET A 18 3.73 -6.54 -11.95
CA MET A 18 2.77 -5.56 -12.48
C MET A 18 3.42 -4.22 -12.86
N ALA A 19 4.75 -4.10 -12.86
CA ALA A 19 5.47 -2.85 -13.10
C ALA A 19 5.20 -2.22 -14.48
N PHE A 20 4.67 -3.00 -15.44
CA PHE A 20 4.23 -2.51 -16.76
C PHE A 20 2.91 -1.71 -16.71
N LEU A 21 2.19 -1.76 -15.60
CA LEU A 21 0.95 -0.99 -15.36
C LEU A 21 1.25 0.15 -14.38
N PRO A 22 1.38 1.40 -14.84
CA PRO A 22 1.73 2.50 -13.94
C PRO A 22 0.66 2.68 -12.86
N ASN A 23 1.09 2.66 -11.59
CA ASN A 23 0.27 2.84 -10.40
C ASN A 23 -0.90 1.83 -10.24
N ILE A 24 -0.87 0.71 -10.93
CA ILE A 24 -1.79 -0.42 -10.72
C ILE A 24 -0.98 -1.55 -10.11
N GLU A 25 -1.04 -1.66 -8.79
CA GLU A 25 -0.22 -2.61 -8.03
C GLU A 25 -0.97 -3.18 -6.83
N PRO A 26 -0.67 -4.42 -6.41
CA PRO A 26 -1.41 -5.08 -5.33
C PRO A 26 -0.89 -4.72 -3.92
N VAL A 27 0.06 -3.78 -3.77
CA VAL A 27 0.70 -3.47 -2.47
C VAL A 27 -0.32 -3.01 -1.45
N SER A 28 -1.24 -2.11 -1.82
CA SER A 28 -2.31 -1.64 -0.92
C SER A 28 -3.17 -2.79 -0.41
N LEU A 29 -3.51 -3.76 -1.28
CA LEU A 29 -4.24 -4.97 -0.89
C LEU A 29 -3.47 -5.77 0.17
N PHE A 30 -2.18 -6.04 -0.07
CA PHE A 30 -1.36 -6.82 0.88
C PHE A 30 -1.18 -6.10 2.21
N VAL A 31 -0.90 -4.79 2.20
CA VAL A 31 -0.79 -3.99 3.44
C VAL A 31 -2.07 -4.07 4.27
N MET A 32 -3.23 -3.90 3.64
CA MET A 32 -4.53 -4.02 4.34
C MET A 32 -4.76 -5.44 4.88
N LEU A 33 -4.46 -6.48 4.10
CA LEU A 33 -4.58 -7.88 4.53
C LEU A 33 -3.67 -8.18 5.72
N PHE A 34 -2.42 -7.73 5.68
CA PHE A 34 -1.48 -7.93 6.78
C PHE A 34 -1.93 -7.21 8.05
N ALA A 35 -2.42 -5.97 7.91
CA ALA A 35 -2.92 -5.20 9.05
C ALA A 35 -4.11 -5.87 9.73
N VAL A 36 -5.06 -6.39 8.95
CA VAL A 36 -6.25 -7.05 9.48
C VAL A 36 -5.93 -8.42 10.08
N THR A 37 -5.03 -9.20 9.45
CA THR A 37 -4.72 -10.57 9.87
C THR A 37 -3.72 -10.62 11.03
N PHE A 38 -2.67 -9.80 10.98
CA PHE A 38 -1.55 -9.87 11.93
C PHE A 38 -1.51 -8.74 12.96
N GLY A 39 -2.39 -7.73 12.81
CA GLY A 39 -2.40 -6.57 13.70
C GLY A 39 -1.05 -5.87 13.74
N LYS A 40 -0.50 -5.63 14.93
CA LYS A 40 0.80 -4.96 15.10
C LYS A 40 1.96 -5.69 14.39
N LYS A 41 1.87 -7.00 14.19
CA LYS A 41 2.93 -7.76 13.50
C LYS A 41 2.96 -7.52 11.99
N ALA A 42 1.97 -6.85 11.41
CA ALA A 42 1.97 -6.44 10.00
C ALA A 42 3.17 -5.56 9.64
N VAL A 43 3.76 -4.88 10.61
CA VAL A 43 4.97 -4.08 10.43
C VAL A 43 6.11 -4.88 9.79
N TYR A 44 6.26 -6.16 10.12
CA TYR A 44 7.36 -6.98 9.61
C TYR A 44 7.30 -7.21 8.08
N PRO A 45 6.22 -7.77 7.50
CA PRO A 45 6.16 -7.94 6.05
C PRO A 45 6.09 -6.61 5.28
N ILE A 46 5.46 -5.57 5.85
CA ILE A 46 5.37 -4.24 5.22
C ILE A 46 6.77 -3.62 5.09
N TYR A 47 7.54 -3.55 6.17
CA TYR A 47 8.87 -2.93 6.11
C TYR A 47 9.93 -3.81 5.48
N LEU A 48 9.73 -5.13 5.43
CA LEU A 48 10.55 -5.97 4.58
C LEU A 48 10.35 -5.65 3.09
N TYR A 49 9.09 -5.47 2.66
CA TYR A 49 8.78 -5.00 1.30
C TYR A 49 9.47 -3.65 1.02
N VAL A 50 9.36 -2.67 1.93
CA VAL A 50 10.03 -1.36 1.79
C VAL A 50 11.55 -1.50 1.71
N ALA A 51 12.15 -2.39 2.50
CA ALA A 51 13.58 -2.67 2.44
C ALA A 51 13.99 -3.28 1.09
N MET A 52 13.19 -4.17 0.52
CA MET A 52 13.44 -4.72 -0.81
C MET A 52 13.35 -3.64 -1.90
N GLU A 53 12.38 -2.73 -1.83
CA GLU A 53 12.31 -1.57 -2.73
C GLU A 53 13.60 -0.75 -2.68
N LEU A 54 14.10 -0.47 -1.48
CA LEU A 54 15.36 0.25 -1.31
C LEU A 54 16.56 -0.50 -1.90
N LEU A 55 16.64 -1.81 -1.70
CA LEU A 55 17.75 -2.62 -2.19
C LEU A 55 17.76 -2.76 -3.72
N PHE A 56 16.60 -2.87 -4.35
CA PHE A 56 16.49 -3.10 -5.80
C PHE A 56 16.50 -1.82 -6.62
N PHE A 57 15.89 -0.74 -6.12
CA PHE A 57 15.75 0.52 -6.87
C PHE A 57 16.64 1.66 -6.35
N GLY A 58 17.37 1.42 -5.26
CA GLY A 58 18.28 2.41 -4.68
C GLY A 58 17.56 3.46 -3.82
N ILE A 59 18.33 4.49 -3.41
CA ILE A 59 17.86 5.54 -2.51
C ILE A 59 17.22 6.66 -3.31
N GLY A 60 15.98 7.02 -2.95
CA GLY A 60 15.25 8.15 -3.50
C GLY A 60 14.29 8.75 -2.47
N THR A 61 13.69 9.90 -2.80
CA THR A 61 12.72 10.57 -1.92
C THR A 61 11.50 9.70 -1.60
N TRP A 62 11.11 8.85 -2.55
CA TRP A 62 10.01 7.90 -2.38
C TRP A 62 10.26 6.88 -1.27
N ASN A 63 11.51 6.54 -0.93
CA ASN A 63 11.80 5.66 0.21
C ASN A 63 11.40 6.31 1.54
N ILE A 64 11.62 7.63 1.68
CA ILE A 64 11.19 8.38 2.87
C ILE A 64 9.67 8.37 2.97
N MET A 65 8.98 8.57 1.85
CA MET A 65 7.52 8.50 1.78
C MET A 65 7.01 7.12 2.21
N TYR A 66 7.62 6.04 1.73
CA TYR A 66 7.24 4.66 2.04
C TYR A 66 7.42 4.29 3.52
N LEU A 67 8.28 4.99 4.26
CA LEU A 67 8.44 4.76 5.70
C LEU A 67 7.16 5.05 6.51
N TYR A 68 6.29 5.95 6.04
CA TYR A 68 5.06 6.28 6.76
C TYR A 68 3.77 5.99 6.00
N ILE A 69 3.76 6.11 4.67
CA ILE A 69 2.53 5.97 3.88
C ILE A 69 1.88 4.59 4.07
N TRP A 70 2.68 3.52 4.03
CA TRP A 70 2.17 2.17 4.26
C TRP A 70 1.71 1.95 5.70
N GLY A 71 2.33 2.64 6.65
CA GLY A 71 1.88 2.68 8.04
C GLY A 71 0.50 3.35 8.19
N VAL A 72 0.25 4.45 7.48
CA VAL A 72 -1.06 5.13 7.45
C VAL A 72 -2.14 4.19 6.93
N LEU A 73 -1.90 3.51 5.80
CA LEU A 73 -2.85 2.53 5.27
C LEU A 73 -3.09 1.37 6.23
N ALA A 74 -2.01 0.84 6.82
CA ALA A 74 -2.11 -0.26 7.79
C ALA A 74 -2.95 0.12 9.02
N LEU A 75 -2.77 1.33 9.56
CA LEU A 75 -3.56 1.84 10.68
C LEU A 75 -5.02 2.02 10.30
N ALA A 76 -5.31 2.60 9.13
CA ALA A 76 -6.69 2.75 8.63
C ALA A 76 -7.37 1.39 8.46
N ALA A 77 -6.69 0.42 7.83
CA ALA A 77 -7.20 -0.93 7.64
C ALA A 77 -7.42 -1.64 8.98
N TYR A 78 -6.50 -1.50 9.93
CA TYR A 78 -6.66 -2.09 11.27
C TYR A 78 -7.84 -1.47 12.03
N GLY A 79 -8.06 -0.16 11.91
CA GLY A 79 -9.24 0.51 12.48
C GLY A 79 -10.56 -0.02 11.90
N CYS A 80 -10.54 -0.39 10.61
CA CYS A 80 -11.69 -0.92 9.89
C CYS A 80 -11.77 -2.48 9.92
N ARG A 81 -11.00 -3.17 10.77
CA ARG A 81 -10.88 -4.64 10.74
C ARG A 81 -12.19 -5.42 10.93
N SER A 82 -13.19 -4.81 11.57
CA SER A 82 -14.56 -5.38 11.72
C SER A 82 -15.43 -5.19 10.47
N MET A 83 -14.95 -4.45 9.47
CA MET A 83 -15.72 -4.20 8.26
C MET A 83 -15.84 -5.46 7.40
N GLU A 84 -17.11 -5.82 7.07
CA GLU A 84 -17.43 -7.01 6.29
C GLU A 84 -17.67 -6.71 4.80
N SER A 85 -17.92 -5.46 4.45
CA SER A 85 -18.27 -5.04 3.10
C SER A 85 -17.07 -5.08 2.15
N SER A 86 -17.19 -5.81 1.02
CA SER A 86 -16.17 -5.74 -0.05
C SER A 86 -16.08 -4.34 -0.64
N LEU A 87 -17.23 -3.66 -0.79
CA LEU A 87 -17.28 -2.29 -1.29
C LEU A 87 -16.60 -1.33 -0.31
N GLY A 88 -16.77 -1.52 1.01
CA GLY A 88 -16.08 -0.73 2.01
C GLY A 88 -14.55 -0.84 1.89
N TRP A 89 -14.03 -2.06 1.72
CA TRP A 89 -12.60 -2.28 1.49
C TRP A 89 -12.11 -1.68 0.17
N ALA A 90 -12.92 -1.75 -0.88
CA ALA A 90 -12.61 -1.12 -2.15
C ALA A 90 -12.54 0.41 -2.04
N ILE A 91 -13.49 1.02 -1.31
CA ILE A 91 -13.51 2.47 -1.05
C ILE A 91 -12.29 2.89 -0.22
N LEU A 92 -11.92 2.14 0.81
CA LEU A 92 -10.73 2.42 1.61
C LEU A 92 -9.46 2.38 0.76
N SER A 93 -9.31 1.32 -0.04
CA SER A 93 -8.14 1.13 -0.91
C SER A 93 -8.06 2.17 -2.02
N GLY A 94 -9.18 2.42 -2.71
CA GLY A 94 -9.26 3.42 -3.77
C GLY A 94 -9.06 4.84 -3.24
N GLY A 95 -9.67 5.17 -2.09
CA GLY A 95 -9.49 6.46 -1.43
C GLY A 95 -8.03 6.70 -1.01
N PHE A 96 -7.36 5.66 -0.51
CA PHE A 96 -5.92 5.74 -0.24
C PHE A 96 -5.12 6.01 -1.52
N GLY A 97 -5.42 5.33 -2.62
CA GLY A 97 -4.77 5.56 -3.91
C GLY A 97 -5.00 6.97 -4.43
N LEU A 98 -6.22 7.51 -4.29
CA LEU A 98 -6.57 8.88 -4.69
C LEU A 98 -5.80 9.94 -3.88
N LEU A 99 -5.51 9.66 -2.61
CA LEU A 99 -4.81 10.56 -1.70
C LEU A 99 -3.30 10.33 -1.67
N PHE A 100 -2.78 9.42 -2.50
CA PHE A 100 -1.37 9.01 -2.43
C PHE A 100 -0.42 10.18 -2.66
N GLY A 101 -0.67 11.01 -3.67
CA GLY A 101 0.12 12.22 -3.92
C GLY A 101 0.05 13.23 -2.77
N ALA A 102 -1.11 13.37 -2.12
CA ALA A 102 -1.25 14.21 -0.93
C ALA A 102 -0.42 13.67 0.26
N PHE A 103 -0.36 12.34 0.42
CA PHE A 103 0.53 11.74 1.43
C PHE A 103 2.02 11.92 1.10
N CYS A 104 2.39 12.06 -0.17
CA CYS A 104 3.77 12.37 -0.58
C CYS A 104 4.15 13.85 -0.30
N ALA A 105 3.17 14.75 -0.30
CA ALA A 105 3.40 16.20 -0.20
C ALA A 105 4.28 16.66 0.98
N PRO A 106 4.26 16.06 2.20
CA PRO A 106 5.16 16.46 3.28
C PRO A 106 6.65 16.32 2.93
N VAL A 107 7.04 15.26 2.23
CA VAL A 107 8.43 15.06 1.78
C VAL A 107 8.77 16.03 0.65
N ASP A 108 7.87 16.19 -0.33
CA ASP A 108 8.06 17.13 -1.42
C ASP A 108 8.20 18.57 -0.92
N LEU A 109 7.42 18.95 0.11
CA LEU A 109 7.52 20.24 0.79
C LEU A 109 8.90 20.43 1.46
N ALA A 110 9.40 19.40 2.12
CA ALA A 110 10.71 19.45 2.78
C ALA A 110 11.87 19.55 1.78
N VAL A 111 11.73 18.92 0.60
CA VAL A 111 12.77 18.88 -0.44
C VAL A 111 12.81 20.16 -1.29
N GLY A 112 11.66 20.67 -1.70
CA GLY A 112 11.59 21.75 -2.69
C GLY A 112 10.68 22.93 -2.34
N GLY A 113 10.11 22.94 -1.12
CA GLY A 113 9.20 23.98 -0.67
C GLY A 113 7.79 23.89 -1.27
N VAL A 114 6.94 24.86 -0.94
CA VAL A 114 5.49 24.83 -1.27
C VAL A 114 5.23 24.74 -2.78
N GLY A 115 5.94 25.54 -3.58
CA GLY A 115 5.76 25.55 -5.04
C GLY A 115 6.06 24.20 -5.68
N TYR A 116 7.12 23.53 -5.24
CA TYR A 116 7.51 22.18 -5.68
C TYR A 116 6.44 21.14 -5.28
N ALA A 117 6.03 21.13 -4.02
CA ALA A 117 5.05 20.18 -3.52
C ALA A 117 3.70 20.30 -4.25
N VAL A 118 3.20 21.53 -4.44
CA VAL A 118 1.95 21.78 -5.18
C VAL A 118 2.08 21.34 -6.64
N SER A 119 3.18 21.70 -7.30
CA SER A 119 3.42 21.32 -8.70
C SER A 119 3.49 19.79 -8.86
N LYS A 120 4.20 19.10 -7.97
CA LYS A 120 4.30 17.63 -7.95
C LYS A 120 2.94 16.98 -7.73
N TRP A 121 2.16 17.48 -6.78
CA TRP A 121 0.83 16.94 -6.50
C TRP A 121 -0.11 17.11 -7.68
N ILE A 122 -0.19 18.33 -8.28
CA ILE A 122 -1.04 18.58 -9.45
C ILE A 122 -0.64 17.68 -10.63
N SER A 123 0.66 17.57 -10.93
CA SER A 123 1.15 16.70 -12.00
C SER A 123 0.95 15.19 -11.70
N GLY A 124 0.81 14.83 -10.43
CA GLY A 124 0.54 13.49 -9.94
C GLY A 124 -0.94 13.05 -10.06
N ILE A 125 -1.89 13.98 -10.19
CA ILE A 125 -3.34 13.67 -10.21
C ILE A 125 -3.72 12.53 -11.18
N PRO A 126 -3.24 12.49 -12.44
CA PRO A 126 -3.56 11.37 -13.34
C PRO A 126 -3.09 10.02 -12.80
N PHE A 127 -1.95 9.98 -12.12
CA PHE A 127 -1.40 8.77 -11.48
C PHE A 127 -2.20 8.38 -10.24
N ASP A 128 -2.65 9.36 -9.43
CA ASP A 128 -3.52 9.11 -8.28
C ASP A 128 -4.88 8.56 -8.71
N LEU A 129 -5.44 9.04 -9.84
CA LEU A 129 -6.66 8.49 -10.41
C LEU A 129 -6.49 7.05 -10.89
N ALA A 130 -5.39 6.72 -11.55
CA ALA A 130 -5.07 5.35 -11.95
C ALA A 130 -4.88 4.45 -10.73
N HIS A 131 -4.19 4.93 -9.71
CA HIS A 131 -3.98 4.24 -8.43
C HIS A 131 -5.31 4.00 -7.70
N CYS A 132 -6.18 5.02 -7.67
CA CYS A 132 -7.54 4.89 -7.12
C CYS A 132 -8.32 3.78 -7.81
N ALA A 133 -8.40 3.81 -9.14
CA ALA A 133 -9.16 2.83 -9.92
C ALA A 133 -8.59 1.41 -9.76
N GLY A 134 -7.28 1.24 -9.89
CA GLY A 134 -6.60 -0.04 -9.71
C GLY A 134 -6.81 -0.63 -8.32
N ASN A 135 -6.55 0.17 -7.29
CA ASN A 135 -6.73 -0.24 -5.89
C ASN A 135 -8.19 -0.60 -5.58
N PHE A 136 -9.15 0.20 -6.08
CA PHE A 136 -10.57 -0.06 -5.89
C PHE A 136 -10.96 -1.42 -6.47
N VAL A 137 -10.62 -1.69 -7.74
CA VAL A 137 -10.97 -2.93 -8.42
C VAL A 137 -10.28 -4.14 -7.77
N ILE A 138 -8.97 -4.02 -7.49
CA ILE A 138 -8.19 -5.09 -6.87
C ILE A 138 -8.78 -5.45 -5.49
N ALA A 139 -9.07 -4.45 -4.66
CA ALA A 139 -9.65 -4.70 -3.33
C ALA A 139 -11.08 -5.24 -3.40
N LEU A 140 -11.91 -4.73 -4.32
CA LEU A 140 -13.29 -5.20 -4.50
C LEU A 140 -13.36 -6.69 -4.78
N VAL A 141 -12.46 -7.16 -5.66
CA VAL A 141 -12.45 -8.55 -6.14
C VAL A 141 -11.67 -9.47 -5.19
N LEU A 142 -10.50 -9.04 -4.72
CA LEU A 142 -9.54 -9.93 -4.08
C LEU A 142 -9.51 -9.84 -2.55
N PHE A 143 -9.92 -8.74 -1.92
CA PHE A 143 -9.72 -8.57 -0.49
C PHE A 143 -10.43 -9.66 0.34
N LYS A 144 -11.71 -9.89 0.13
CA LYS A 144 -12.47 -10.89 0.90
C LYS A 144 -11.99 -12.33 0.71
N PRO A 145 -11.81 -12.84 -0.53
CA PRO A 145 -11.30 -14.20 -0.71
C PRO A 145 -9.90 -14.37 -0.13
N MET A 146 -9.00 -13.39 -0.27
CA MET A 146 -7.67 -13.46 0.32
C MET A 146 -7.68 -13.36 1.84
N ARG A 147 -8.52 -12.50 2.42
CA ARG A 147 -8.72 -12.43 3.87
C ARG A 147 -9.14 -13.78 4.43
N ARG A 148 -10.15 -14.43 3.85
CA ARG A 148 -10.61 -15.76 4.28
C ARG A 148 -9.50 -16.82 4.16
N LEU A 149 -8.68 -16.75 3.11
CA LEU A 149 -7.55 -17.66 2.93
C LEU A 149 -6.49 -17.44 4.01
N THR A 150 -6.07 -16.20 4.25
CA THR A 150 -5.05 -15.87 5.25
C THR A 150 -5.50 -16.22 6.67
N GLU A 151 -6.76 -15.94 7.00
CA GLU A 151 -7.33 -16.32 8.31
C GLU A 151 -7.33 -17.84 8.52
N ARG A 152 -7.70 -18.64 7.49
CA ARG A 152 -7.64 -20.11 7.56
C ARG A 152 -6.23 -20.68 7.72
N LEU A 153 -5.25 -20.07 7.06
CA LEU A 153 -3.86 -20.51 7.12
C LEU A 153 -3.17 -20.10 8.43
N TYR A 154 -3.54 -18.95 8.98
CA TYR A 154 -2.92 -18.42 10.20
C TYR A 154 -3.57 -18.97 11.48
N SER A 155 -4.82 -19.43 11.44
CA SER A 155 -5.52 -20.05 12.57
C SER A 155 -5.14 -21.51 12.82
N ARG A 156 -4.33 -22.11 11.94
CA ARG A 156 -3.76 -23.45 12.10
C ARG A 156 -2.36 -23.40 12.71
#